data_f5f9ca24548afcbb70358f7eeabc7a39
#
_entry.id   f5f9ca24548afcbb70358f7eeabc7a39
#
_cell.length_a   1.000
_cell.length_b   1.000
_cell.length_c   1.000
_cell.angle_alpha   90.00
_cell.angle_beta   90.00
_cell.angle_gamma   90.00
#
_symmetry.space_group_name_H-M   'P 1'
#
loop_
_entity.id
_entity.type
_entity.pdbx_description
1 polymer ?
#
loop_
_entity_poly.entity_id
_entity_poly.type
_entity_poly.pdbx_seq_one_letter_code
_entity_poly.pdbx_strand_id
1 'polypeptide(L)'
;MRIVYLTDRLDRRGGAGNHLLQVIEWAVAAGHRVTAAAGSFATEPPEGADAVIVRGLGSAAGRRSGLFRLGPLLEAHDVVHVQNVMNPEALRMAVATGRAVVTVQDHRFFCPGPGRTLPDGSPCRYPMSDEACAACLPDGGYRARLLELTRARLAAIRGARLVVLSAYMARELEAAGLPGASVIPPWVEPGPPRRGAGGTFLLGGRLVAHKAPLDAWAAWRAAGRPLPLEVAGAGPLEDRLAGVRRLGWLDPPALREALARARALLFPARWQEPFGIMGLEALASGVPVVVAASGGTAEWSGSGCLVVAPGDVAAMAAAIAELAGDPERAVRVGREGRAHVMARFSRRRIEPLLEALYDGAG
;
A
#
# COMPACT_ATOMS: atom_id res chain seq x y z
N MET A 1 12.60 -6.89 23.12
CA MET A 1 11.71 -8.05 22.83
C MET A 1 12.27 -8.86 21.69
N ARG A 2 11.85 -10.11 21.54
CA ARG A 2 12.08 -10.95 20.36
C ARG A 2 10.83 -10.84 19.46
N ILE A 3 11.00 -10.34 18.25
CA ILE A 3 9.89 -10.10 17.32
C ILE A 3 10.08 -10.94 16.07
N VAL A 4 9.07 -11.71 15.67
CA VAL A 4 9.06 -12.35 14.35
C VAL A 4 8.08 -11.64 13.43
N TYR A 5 8.56 -11.25 12.26
CA TYR A 5 7.74 -10.74 11.16
C TYR A 5 7.47 -11.87 10.17
N LEU A 6 6.19 -12.17 9.93
CA LEU A 6 5.74 -13.20 8.99
C LEU A 6 5.22 -12.55 7.72
N THR A 7 5.72 -12.97 6.56
CA THR A 7 5.23 -12.54 5.24
C THR A 7 5.26 -13.69 4.24
N ASP A 8 4.40 -13.66 3.23
CA ASP A 8 4.42 -14.63 2.13
C ASP A 8 5.67 -14.45 1.25
N ARG A 9 6.09 -13.20 1.03
CA ARG A 9 7.29 -12.84 0.29
C ARG A 9 7.85 -11.53 0.80
N LEU A 10 9.14 -11.49 1.08
CA LEU A 10 9.84 -10.25 1.36
C LEU A 10 10.39 -9.68 0.04
N ASP A 11 9.86 -8.52 -0.38
CA ASP A 11 10.17 -7.91 -1.67
C ASP A 11 10.12 -6.37 -1.54
N ARG A 12 11.06 -5.66 -2.18
CA ARG A 12 11.04 -4.20 -2.29
C ARG A 12 10.06 -3.68 -3.36
N ARG A 13 9.41 -4.56 -4.09
CA ARG A 13 8.45 -4.18 -5.14
C ARG A 13 7.10 -3.81 -4.54
N GLY A 14 6.80 -2.51 -4.54
CA GLY A 14 5.52 -1.95 -4.09
C GLY A 14 5.51 -1.49 -2.64
N GLY A 15 4.51 -0.65 -2.33
CA GLY A 15 4.40 0.01 -1.04
C GLY A 15 4.29 -0.94 0.15
N ALA A 16 3.59 -2.07 -0.01
CA ALA A 16 3.40 -3.04 1.07
C ALA A 16 4.71 -3.69 1.53
N GLY A 17 5.57 -4.09 0.59
CA GLY A 17 6.89 -4.68 0.90
C GLY A 17 7.84 -3.65 1.50
N ASN A 18 7.90 -2.45 0.91
CA ASN A 18 8.73 -1.36 1.44
C ASN A 18 8.29 -0.96 2.85
N HIS A 19 6.99 -0.90 3.13
CA HIS A 19 6.48 -0.63 4.47
C HIS A 19 6.92 -1.71 5.47
N LEU A 20 6.83 -3.01 5.11
CA LEU A 20 7.32 -4.09 5.98
C LEU A 20 8.80 -3.96 6.28
N LEU A 21 9.63 -3.72 5.26
CA LEU A 21 11.08 -3.53 5.44
C LEU A 21 11.36 -2.34 6.35
N GLN A 22 10.65 -1.24 6.20
CA GLN A 22 10.76 -0.05 7.03
C GLN A 22 10.41 -0.34 8.50
N VAL A 23 9.35 -1.13 8.76
CA VAL A 23 8.96 -1.54 10.12
C VAL A 23 10.00 -2.50 10.73
N ILE A 24 10.60 -3.40 9.93
CA ILE A 24 11.69 -4.28 10.38
C ILE A 24 12.95 -3.45 10.72
N GLU A 25 13.34 -2.52 9.87
CA GLU A 25 14.47 -1.59 10.11
C GLU A 25 14.30 -0.80 11.40
N TRP A 26 13.07 -0.29 11.63
CA TRP A 26 12.72 0.39 12.86
C TRP A 26 12.89 -0.52 14.09
N ALA A 27 12.35 -1.74 14.05
CA ALA A 27 12.40 -2.65 15.19
C ALA A 27 13.85 -3.04 15.56
N VAL A 28 14.72 -3.25 14.56
CA VAL A 28 16.16 -3.49 14.77
C VAL A 28 16.81 -2.26 15.41
N ALA A 29 16.54 -1.06 14.89
CA ALA A 29 17.09 0.20 15.40
C ALA A 29 16.60 0.52 16.82
N ALA A 30 15.40 0.07 17.21
CA ALA A 30 14.85 0.16 18.56
C ALA A 30 15.45 -0.88 19.54
N GLY A 31 16.41 -1.70 19.09
CA GLY A 31 17.12 -2.68 19.93
C GLY A 31 16.37 -4.00 20.14
N HIS A 32 15.35 -4.30 19.35
CA HIS A 32 14.69 -5.61 19.38
C HIS A 32 15.51 -6.67 18.67
N ARG A 33 15.38 -7.94 19.13
CA ARG A 33 15.86 -9.10 18.35
C ARG A 33 14.81 -9.44 17.31
N VAL A 34 15.15 -9.30 16.03
CA VAL A 34 14.18 -9.41 14.95
C VAL A 34 14.48 -10.62 14.06
N THR A 35 13.44 -11.39 13.77
CA THR A 35 13.46 -12.46 12.78
C THR A 35 12.48 -12.14 11.66
N ALA A 36 12.98 -12.02 10.42
CA ALA A 36 12.15 -11.94 9.22
C ALA A 36 11.90 -13.36 8.69
N ALA A 37 10.68 -13.86 8.83
CA ALA A 37 10.27 -15.16 8.35
C ALA A 37 9.38 -15.01 7.10
N ALA A 38 9.86 -15.51 5.97
CA ALA A 38 9.17 -15.37 4.69
C ALA A 38 8.97 -16.71 3.98
N GLY A 39 7.92 -16.80 3.16
CA GLY A 39 7.75 -17.92 2.22
C GLY A 39 8.85 -17.91 1.15
N SER A 40 9.32 -16.72 0.77
CA SER A 40 10.48 -16.50 -0.10
C SER A 40 11.06 -15.10 0.11
N PHE A 41 12.35 -14.94 -0.21
CA PHE A 41 13.06 -13.68 -0.19
C PHE A 41 13.39 -13.26 -1.62
N ALA A 42 12.89 -12.11 -2.07
CA ALA A 42 13.31 -11.43 -3.29
C ALA A 42 14.25 -10.27 -2.99
N THR A 43 14.37 -9.91 -1.73
CA THR A 43 15.38 -8.99 -1.17
C THR A 43 15.83 -9.53 0.18
N GLU A 44 17.06 -9.23 0.56
CA GLU A 44 17.55 -9.52 1.91
C GLU A 44 16.80 -8.70 2.96
N PRO A 45 16.55 -9.26 4.15
CA PRO A 45 16.06 -8.48 5.26
C PRO A 45 17.06 -7.38 5.65
N PRO A 46 16.60 -6.33 6.36
CA PRO A 46 17.49 -5.31 6.90
C PRO A 46 18.59 -5.90 7.76
N GLU A 47 19.77 -5.27 7.75
CA GLU A 47 20.90 -5.64 8.60
C GLU A 47 20.49 -5.69 10.07
N GLY A 48 20.92 -6.73 10.79
CA GLY A 48 20.54 -6.99 12.18
C GLY A 48 19.25 -7.81 12.35
N ALA A 49 18.55 -8.16 11.28
CA ALA A 49 17.42 -9.08 11.32
C ALA A 49 17.83 -10.48 10.78
N ASP A 50 17.48 -11.53 11.53
CA ASP A 50 17.68 -12.92 11.11
C ASP A 50 16.70 -13.28 9.99
N ALA A 51 17.13 -14.08 9.00
CA ALA A 51 16.30 -14.56 7.90
C ALA A 51 15.88 -16.03 8.09
N VAL A 52 14.59 -16.33 8.00
CA VAL A 52 14.07 -17.70 8.07
C VAL A 52 13.11 -17.99 6.93
N ILE A 53 13.36 -19.03 6.15
CA ILE A 53 12.41 -19.49 5.10
C ILE A 53 11.36 -20.42 5.72
N VAL A 54 10.08 -20.06 5.55
CA VAL A 54 8.90 -20.85 5.92
C VAL A 54 8.01 -20.98 4.68
N ARG A 55 8.31 -21.93 3.81
CA ARG A 55 7.71 -22.05 2.46
C ARG A 55 6.19 -22.06 2.43
N GLY A 56 5.54 -22.60 3.46
CA GLY A 56 4.08 -22.66 3.56
C GLY A 56 3.38 -21.30 3.69
N LEU A 57 4.08 -20.23 4.07
CA LEU A 57 3.48 -18.88 4.21
C LEU A 57 2.91 -18.35 2.89
N GLY A 58 3.55 -18.64 1.77
CA GLY A 58 3.09 -18.23 0.43
C GLY A 58 1.93 -19.06 -0.15
N SER A 59 1.45 -20.09 0.56
CA SER A 59 0.38 -20.96 0.07
C SER A 59 -0.99 -20.32 0.26
N ALA A 60 -1.64 -19.92 -0.82
CA ALA A 60 -3.01 -19.40 -0.78
C ALA A 60 -4.07 -20.46 -0.41
N ALA A 61 -3.75 -21.74 -0.55
CA ALA A 61 -4.70 -22.85 -0.43
C ALA A 61 -4.90 -23.41 1.00
N GLY A 62 -4.38 -22.75 2.03
CA GLY A 62 -4.56 -23.18 3.43
C GLY A 62 -3.85 -24.49 3.79
N ARG A 63 -2.84 -24.90 3.02
CA ARG A 63 -2.11 -26.16 3.25
C ARG A 63 -1.11 -26.02 4.40
N ARG A 64 -1.05 -27.03 5.26
CA ARG A 64 -0.02 -27.17 6.33
C ARG A 64 1.37 -27.52 5.80
N SER A 65 1.45 -28.02 4.57
CA SER A 65 2.74 -28.40 3.97
C SER A 65 3.70 -27.20 3.95
N GLY A 66 4.88 -27.39 4.50
CA GLY A 66 5.90 -26.33 4.63
C GLY A 66 5.79 -25.43 5.87
N LEU A 67 4.76 -25.60 6.72
CA LEU A 67 4.61 -24.84 7.98
C LEU A 67 5.29 -25.50 9.20
N PHE A 68 6.01 -26.61 9.04
CA PHE A 68 6.62 -27.35 10.15
C PHE A 68 7.63 -26.51 10.96
N ARG A 69 8.25 -25.48 10.35
CA ARG A 69 9.13 -24.55 11.03
C ARG A 69 8.41 -23.42 11.77
N LEU A 70 7.11 -23.24 11.50
CA LEU A 70 6.38 -22.08 12.05
C LEU A 70 6.12 -22.25 13.55
N GLY A 71 5.72 -23.43 14.04
CA GLY A 71 5.43 -23.64 15.45
C GLY A 71 6.59 -23.25 16.38
N PRO A 72 7.78 -23.88 16.24
CA PRO A 72 8.96 -23.50 17.04
C PRO A 72 9.34 -22.02 16.92
N LEU A 73 9.16 -21.43 15.74
CA LEU A 73 9.44 -20.02 15.54
C LEU A 73 8.48 -19.12 16.34
N LEU A 74 7.18 -19.44 16.33
CA LEU A 74 6.17 -18.70 17.08
C LEU A 74 6.41 -18.80 18.61
N GLU A 75 6.80 -19.97 19.10
CA GLU A 75 7.10 -20.18 20.53
C GLU A 75 8.32 -19.39 21.00
N ALA A 76 9.31 -19.20 20.13
CA ALA A 76 10.57 -18.53 20.45
C ALA A 76 10.48 -16.99 20.55
N HIS A 77 9.34 -16.38 20.15
CA HIS A 77 9.22 -14.93 20.03
C HIS A 77 8.14 -14.34 20.93
N ASP A 78 8.37 -13.14 21.44
CA ASP A 78 7.49 -12.42 22.36
C ASP A 78 6.35 -11.74 21.59
N VAL A 79 6.60 -11.31 20.35
CA VAL A 79 5.62 -10.71 19.43
C VAL A 79 5.66 -11.42 18.08
N VAL A 80 4.48 -11.72 17.55
CA VAL A 80 4.28 -12.31 16.22
C VAL A 80 3.58 -11.29 15.32
N HIS A 81 4.35 -10.57 14.51
CA HIS A 81 3.78 -9.57 13.59
C HIS A 81 3.58 -10.19 12.20
N VAL A 82 2.33 -10.27 11.78
CA VAL A 82 1.93 -10.84 10.49
C VAL A 82 1.59 -9.75 9.51
N GLN A 83 2.23 -9.77 8.36
CA GLN A 83 1.95 -8.83 7.27
C GLN A 83 2.03 -9.54 5.91
N ASN A 84 0.98 -9.44 5.10
CA ASN A 84 0.88 -10.10 3.78
C ASN A 84 0.94 -11.64 3.80
N VAL A 85 0.59 -12.32 4.88
CA VAL A 85 0.41 -13.77 4.90
C VAL A 85 -1.01 -14.11 4.48
N MET A 86 -1.16 -14.91 3.42
CA MET A 86 -2.47 -15.28 2.87
C MET A 86 -2.87 -16.73 3.15
N ASN A 87 -2.01 -17.52 3.79
CA ASN A 87 -2.32 -18.87 4.24
C ASN A 87 -3.18 -18.85 5.53
N PRO A 88 -4.47 -19.26 5.48
CA PRO A 88 -5.34 -19.23 6.67
C PRO A 88 -4.84 -20.10 7.82
N GLU A 89 -4.12 -21.18 7.55
CA GLU A 89 -3.57 -22.06 8.59
C GLU A 89 -2.40 -21.37 9.32
N ALA A 90 -1.49 -20.73 8.58
CA ALA A 90 -0.42 -19.94 9.18
C ALA A 90 -0.97 -18.79 10.03
N LEU A 91 -2.03 -18.13 9.57
CA LEU A 91 -2.73 -17.09 10.32
C LEU A 91 -3.31 -17.63 11.63
N ARG A 92 -4.02 -18.80 11.58
CA ARG A 92 -4.55 -19.44 12.80
C ARG A 92 -3.45 -19.81 13.79
N MET A 93 -2.34 -20.36 13.31
CA MET A 93 -1.19 -20.71 14.17
C MET A 93 -0.62 -19.44 14.84
N ALA A 94 -0.44 -18.37 14.10
CA ALA A 94 0.05 -17.09 14.64
C ALA A 94 -0.91 -16.54 15.69
N VAL A 95 -2.21 -16.45 15.39
CA VAL A 95 -3.22 -15.89 16.31
C VAL A 95 -3.40 -16.75 17.55
N ALA A 96 -3.29 -18.07 17.46
CA ALA A 96 -3.37 -19.00 18.60
C ALA A 96 -2.29 -18.75 19.65
N THR A 97 -1.21 -18.05 19.34
CA THR A 97 -0.19 -17.64 20.33
C THR A 97 -0.69 -16.61 21.35
N GLY A 98 -1.79 -15.91 21.07
CA GLY A 98 -2.27 -14.77 21.86
C GLY A 98 -1.45 -13.49 21.71
N ARG A 99 -0.33 -13.53 20.97
CA ARG A 99 0.66 -12.44 20.80
C ARG A 99 0.70 -11.90 19.38
N ALA A 100 -0.30 -12.24 18.55
CA ALA A 100 -0.32 -11.84 17.15
C ALA A 100 -0.77 -10.40 16.95
N VAL A 101 0.02 -9.68 16.19
CA VAL A 101 -0.32 -8.40 15.55
C VAL A 101 -0.49 -8.67 14.06
N VAL A 102 -1.62 -8.33 13.47
CA VAL A 102 -1.88 -8.54 12.03
C VAL A 102 -2.09 -7.20 11.34
N THR A 103 -1.13 -6.80 10.50
CA THR A 103 -1.29 -5.62 9.64
C THR A 103 -2.05 -6.01 8.37
N VAL A 104 -3.28 -5.49 8.25
CA VAL A 104 -4.14 -5.66 7.08
C VAL A 104 -3.88 -4.52 6.11
N GLN A 105 -3.03 -4.78 5.12
CA GLN A 105 -2.58 -3.77 4.15
C GLN A 105 -3.46 -3.63 2.92
N ASP A 106 -4.34 -4.60 2.67
CA ASP A 106 -5.25 -4.59 1.54
C ASP A 106 -6.54 -5.37 1.82
N HIS A 107 -7.41 -5.43 0.84
CA HIS A 107 -8.77 -5.95 0.97
C HIS A 107 -8.86 -7.49 0.96
N ARG A 108 -7.77 -8.24 0.73
CA ARG A 108 -7.77 -9.70 0.52
C ARG A 108 -8.28 -10.52 1.71
N PHE A 109 -8.46 -9.90 2.86
CA PHE A 109 -9.09 -10.53 4.04
C PHE A 109 -10.61 -10.51 4.00
N PHE A 110 -11.22 -9.57 3.25
CA PHE A 110 -12.68 -9.37 3.25
C PHE A 110 -13.27 -9.06 1.86
N CYS A 111 -12.44 -9.04 0.82
CA CYS A 111 -12.87 -8.91 -0.58
C CYS A 111 -12.13 -9.91 -1.45
N PRO A 112 -12.82 -10.90 -2.08
CA PRO A 112 -12.20 -11.87 -2.97
C PRO A 112 -11.88 -11.28 -4.35
N GLY A 113 -12.45 -10.12 -4.67
CA GLY A 113 -12.34 -9.42 -5.96
C GLY A 113 -11.28 -8.31 -5.97
N PRO A 114 -11.46 -7.30 -6.81
CA PRO A 114 -10.48 -6.23 -7.06
C PRO A 114 -10.47 -5.13 -5.99
N GLY A 115 -10.60 -5.49 -4.71
CA GLY A 115 -10.39 -4.54 -3.62
C GLY A 115 -11.52 -3.51 -3.46
N ARG A 116 -12.75 -3.96 -3.13
CA ARG A 116 -13.92 -3.10 -2.86
C ARG A 116 -14.27 -2.15 -4.01
N THR A 117 -13.95 -2.57 -5.22
CA THR A 117 -14.23 -1.81 -6.45
C THR A 117 -15.02 -2.68 -7.41
N LEU A 118 -16.13 -2.18 -7.95
CA LEU A 118 -16.93 -2.86 -8.95
C LEU A 118 -16.27 -2.75 -10.35
N PRO A 119 -16.69 -3.57 -11.33
CA PRO A 119 -16.11 -3.54 -12.69
C PRO A 119 -16.22 -2.19 -13.40
N ASP A 120 -17.23 -1.39 -13.07
CA ASP A 120 -17.42 -0.02 -13.57
C ASP A 120 -16.52 1.03 -12.90
N GLY A 121 -15.74 0.61 -11.89
CA GLY A 121 -14.85 1.48 -11.12
C GLY A 121 -15.50 2.13 -9.90
N SER A 122 -16.80 1.91 -9.65
CA SER A 122 -17.49 2.44 -8.47
C SER A 122 -17.14 1.65 -7.20
N PRO A 123 -17.25 2.27 -5.99
CA PRO A 123 -17.03 1.56 -4.73
C PRO A 123 -18.06 0.45 -4.49
N CYS A 124 -17.57 -0.76 -4.17
CA CYS A 124 -18.41 -1.87 -3.74
C CYS A 124 -18.83 -1.69 -2.27
N ARG A 125 -20.11 -1.55 -2.01
CA ARG A 125 -20.67 -1.41 -0.65
C ARG A 125 -21.39 -2.68 -0.16
N TYR A 126 -21.37 -3.74 -0.95
CA TYR A 126 -22.04 -4.99 -0.63
C TYR A 126 -21.21 -5.87 0.31
N PRO A 127 -21.85 -6.62 1.23
CA PRO A 127 -21.18 -7.67 1.97
C PRO A 127 -20.73 -8.78 1.00
N MET A 128 -19.70 -9.51 1.40
CA MET A 128 -19.13 -10.60 0.61
C MET A 128 -20.14 -11.77 0.52
N SER A 129 -20.69 -12.00 -0.66
CA SER A 129 -21.60 -13.11 -0.96
C SER A 129 -21.36 -13.64 -2.37
N ASP A 130 -21.94 -14.78 -2.72
CA ASP A 130 -21.83 -15.35 -4.07
C ASP A 130 -22.49 -14.39 -5.09
N GLU A 131 -23.67 -13.92 -4.79
CA GLU A 131 -24.44 -12.98 -5.63
C GLU A 131 -23.72 -11.65 -5.80
N ALA A 132 -23.32 -10.99 -4.69
CA ALA A 132 -22.68 -9.68 -4.73
C ALA A 132 -21.32 -9.68 -5.44
N CYS A 133 -20.60 -10.82 -5.41
CA CYS A 133 -19.30 -10.96 -6.03
C CYS A 133 -19.34 -11.47 -7.48
N ALA A 134 -20.52 -11.85 -8.01
CA ALA A 134 -20.66 -12.44 -9.34
C ALA A 134 -20.19 -11.50 -10.46
N ALA A 135 -20.48 -10.20 -10.35
CA ALA A 135 -20.03 -9.20 -11.33
C ALA A 135 -18.50 -9.07 -11.41
N CYS A 136 -17.81 -9.20 -10.26
CA CYS A 136 -16.34 -9.12 -10.20
C CYS A 136 -15.65 -10.46 -10.54
N LEU A 137 -16.33 -11.57 -10.29
CA LEU A 137 -15.82 -12.95 -10.42
C LEU A 137 -16.87 -13.80 -11.15
N PRO A 138 -16.98 -13.70 -12.48
CA PRO A 138 -18.07 -14.34 -13.25
C PRO A 138 -18.00 -15.88 -13.25
N ASP A 139 -16.79 -16.46 -13.16
CA ASP A 139 -16.63 -17.92 -13.04
C ASP A 139 -17.10 -18.38 -11.65
N GLY A 140 -18.20 -19.14 -11.59
CA GLY A 140 -18.81 -19.58 -10.34
C GLY A 140 -17.93 -20.51 -9.50
N GLY A 141 -17.19 -21.42 -10.13
CA GLY A 141 -16.30 -22.35 -9.43
C GLY A 141 -15.09 -21.64 -8.83
N TYR A 142 -14.50 -20.71 -9.58
CA TYR A 142 -13.40 -19.87 -9.11
C TYR A 142 -13.86 -18.92 -7.99
N ARG A 143 -15.03 -18.28 -8.16
CA ARG A 143 -15.65 -17.41 -7.17
C ARG A 143 -15.90 -18.14 -5.85
N ALA A 144 -16.51 -19.33 -5.88
CA ALA A 144 -16.80 -20.10 -4.68
C ALA A 144 -15.51 -20.41 -3.88
N ARG A 145 -14.44 -20.83 -4.56
CA ARG A 145 -13.12 -21.05 -3.93
C ARG A 145 -12.53 -19.81 -3.31
N LEU A 146 -12.61 -18.66 -4.00
CA LEU A 146 -12.09 -17.41 -3.46
C LEU A 146 -12.92 -16.89 -2.28
N LEU A 147 -14.24 -17.06 -2.31
CA LEU A 147 -15.11 -16.73 -1.19
C LEU A 147 -14.79 -17.57 0.06
N GLU A 148 -14.64 -18.89 -0.11
CA GLU A 148 -14.26 -19.80 0.97
C GLU A 148 -12.91 -19.38 1.58
N LEU A 149 -11.89 -19.18 0.73
CA LEU A 149 -10.56 -18.78 1.16
C LEU A 149 -10.56 -17.41 1.87
N THR A 150 -11.33 -16.46 1.37
CA THR A 150 -11.43 -15.11 1.98
C THR A 150 -12.13 -15.19 3.33
N ARG A 151 -13.22 -15.99 3.46
CA ARG A 151 -13.88 -16.24 4.75
C ARG A 151 -12.93 -16.94 5.74
N ALA A 152 -12.15 -17.91 5.28
CA ALA A 152 -11.17 -18.60 6.11
C ALA A 152 -10.07 -17.65 6.64
N ARG A 153 -9.59 -16.71 5.81
CA ARG A 153 -8.64 -15.66 6.23
C ARG A 153 -9.25 -14.71 7.25
N LEU A 154 -10.45 -14.20 6.97
CA LEU A 154 -11.16 -13.30 7.87
C LEU A 154 -11.41 -13.95 9.23
N ALA A 155 -11.81 -15.22 9.26
CA ALA A 155 -12.01 -15.98 10.49
C ALA A 155 -10.68 -16.24 11.22
N ALA A 156 -9.59 -16.48 10.49
CA ALA A 156 -8.29 -16.79 11.08
C ALA A 156 -7.64 -15.64 11.84
N ILE A 157 -8.00 -14.39 11.52
CA ILE A 157 -7.44 -13.20 12.21
C ILE A 157 -8.33 -12.69 13.35
N ARG A 158 -9.45 -13.33 13.65
CA ARG A 158 -10.27 -13.02 14.83
C ARG A 158 -9.46 -13.25 16.12
N GLY A 159 -9.50 -12.28 17.02
CA GLY A 159 -8.74 -12.33 18.27
C GLY A 159 -7.30 -11.83 18.17
N ALA A 160 -6.80 -11.52 16.97
CA ALA A 160 -5.53 -10.81 16.81
C ALA A 160 -5.69 -9.31 17.10
N ARG A 161 -4.60 -8.64 17.43
CA ARG A 161 -4.52 -7.17 17.37
C ARG A 161 -4.40 -6.77 15.91
N LEU A 162 -5.43 -6.07 15.42
CA LEU A 162 -5.49 -5.68 14.02
C LEU A 162 -4.92 -4.27 13.84
N VAL A 163 -4.09 -4.12 12.83
CA VAL A 163 -3.53 -2.84 12.39
C VAL A 163 -3.90 -2.60 10.94
N VAL A 164 -4.26 -1.37 10.64
CA VAL A 164 -4.55 -0.89 9.28
C VAL A 164 -3.82 0.42 9.01
N LEU A 165 -3.65 0.77 7.74
CA LEU A 165 -2.89 1.97 7.37
C LEU A 165 -3.78 3.23 7.29
N SER A 166 -5.11 3.09 7.31
CA SER A 166 -6.05 4.20 7.14
C SER A 166 -7.36 3.99 7.90
N ALA A 167 -8.04 5.06 8.25
CA ALA A 167 -9.39 5.01 8.81
C ALA A 167 -10.39 4.39 7.81
N TYR A 168 -10.14 4.54 6.49
CA TYR A 168 -10.91 3.83 5.46
C TYR A 168 -10.83 2.32 5.69
N MET A 169 -9.62 1.76 5.80
CA MET A 169 -9.43 0.32 6.02
C MET A 169 -9.98 -0.16 7.36
N ALA A 170 -9.96 0.68 8.41
CA ALA A 170 -10.59 0.37 9.70
C ALA A 170 -12.10 0.19 9.54
N ARG A 171 -12.77 1.12 8.84
CA ARG A 171 -14.22 0.99 8.56
C ARG A 171 -14.56 -0.23 7.71
N GLU A 172 -13.72 -0.59 6.73
CA GLU A 172 -13.94 -1.78 5.90
C GLU A 172 -13.79 -3.08 6.72
N LEU A 173 -12.84 -3.15 7.64
CA LEU A 173 -12.71 -4.28 8.58
C LEU A 173 -13.90 -4.35 9.56
N GLU A 174 -14.32 -3.22 10.10
CA GLU A 174 -15.50 -3.15 10.97
C GLU A 174 -16.75 -3.64 10.24
N ALA A 175 -16.98 -3.19 9.01
CA ALA A 175 -18.08 -3.66 8.15
C ALA A 175 -17.97 -5.16 7.83
N ALA A 176 -16.76 -5.73 7.85
CA ALA A 176 -16.52 -7.17 7.71
C ALA A 176 -16.64 -7.96 9.04
N GLY A 177 -17.04 -7.30 10.13
CA GLY A 177 -17.24 -7.93 11.44
C GLY A 177 -15.97 -8.05 12.29
N LEU A 178 -14.96 -7.21 12.04
CA LEU A 178 -13.73 -7.11 12.81
C LEU A 178 -13.48 -5.65 13.25
N PRO A 179 -14.20 -5.15 14.28
CA PRO A 179 -14.02 -3.80 14.81
C PRO A 179 -12.73 -3.69 15.63
N GLY A 180 -12.35 -2.44 15.93
CA GLY A 180 -11.26 -2.13 16.88
C GLY A 180 -9.84 -2.20 16.28
N ALA A 181 -9.71 -2.19 14.96
CA ALA A 181 -8.38 -2.11 14.33
C ALA A 181 -7.71 -0.76 14.62
N SER A 182 -6.44 -0.80 15.07
CA SER A 182 -5.61 0.38 15.26
C SER A 182 -5.18 0.96 13.91
N VAL A 183 -5.32 2.26 13.73
CA VAL A 183 -4.84 2.95 12.53
C VAL A 183 -3.41 3.41 12.76
N ILE A 184 -2.46 2.73 12.12
CA ILE A 184 -1.04 3.08 12.17
C ILE A 184 -0.56 3.25 10.71
N PRO A 185 -0.55 4.49 10.19
CA PRO A 185 -0.14 4.74 8.83
C PRO A 185 1.38 4.56 8.64
N PRO A 186 1.85 4.36 7.41
CA PRO A 186 3.29 4.39 7.13
C PRO A 186 3.85 5.78 7.41
N TRP A 187 5.10 5.84 7.88
CA TRP A 187 5.80 7.12 7.98
C TRP A 187 6.61 7.41 6.72
N VAL A 188 6.96 8.65 6.54
CA VAL A 188 7.87 9.12 5.50
C VAL A 188 9.03 9.89 6.10
N GLU A 189 10.17 9.74 5.45
CA GLU A 189 11.34 10.57 5.70
C GLU A 189 11.29 11.81 4.80
N PRO A 190 11.79 12.95 5.28
CA PRO A 190 11.89 14.14 4.44
C PRO A 190 12.84 13.86 3.28
N GLY A 191 12.32 13.90 2.06
CA GLY A 191 13.16 13.90 0.86
C GLY A 191 14.08 15.14 0.82
N PRO A 192 15.10 15.15 -0.06
CA PRO A 192 15.93 16.32 -0.26
C PRO A 192 15.06 17.54 -0.61
N PRO A 193 15.44 18.76 -0.20
CA PRO A 193 14.69 19.95 -0.55
C PRO A 193 14.56 20.06 -2.07
N ARG A 194 13.32 20.23 -2.54
CA ARG A 194 13.05 20.40 -3.96
C ARG A 194 13.65 21.71 -4.46
N ARG A 195 14.41 21.66 -5.55
CA ARG A 195 14.96 22.83 -6.23
C ARG A 195 14.09 23.15 -7.45
N GLY A 196 13.26 24.19 -7.35
CA GLY A 196 12.40 24.63 -8.45
C GLY A 196 11.14 23.77 -8.67
N ALA A 197 10.42 24.03 -9.76
CA ALA A 197 9.10 23.50 -10.02
C ALA A 197 9.08 22.10 -10.66
N GLY A 198 10.23 21.58 -11.09
CA GLY A 198 10.31 20.35 -11.88
C GLY A 198 9.85 20.52 -13.33
N GLY A 199 10.27 19.60 -14.19
CA GLY A 199 10.08 19.67 -15.65
C GLY A 199 9.31 18.50 -16.26
N THR A 200 8.78 17.57 -15.47
CA THR A 200 8.05 16.39 -15.95
C THR A 200 6.82 16.15 -15.09
N PHE A 201 5.80 15.48 -15.62
CA PHE A 201 4.81 14.80 -14.78
C PHE A 201 5.26 13.36 -14.52
N LEU A 202 5.01 12.85 -13.33
CA LEU A 202 5.34 11.47 -12.98
C LEU A 202 4.04 10.66 -12.76
N LEU A 203 3.94 9.52 -13.42
CA LEU A 203 2.93 8.50 -13.15
C LEU A 203 3.66 7.28 -12.59
N GLY A 204 3.21 6.74 -11.46
CA GLY A 204 3.93 5.64 -10.83
C GLY A 204 3.07 4.50 -10.32
N GLY A 205 3.69 3.32 -10.20
CA GLY A 205 3.10 2.10 -9.67
C GLY A 205 2.80 1.03 -10.71
N ARG A 206 2.02 0.03 -10.31
CA ARG A 206 1.64 -1.07 -11.22
C ARG A 206 0.74 -0.55 -12.36
N LEU A 207 1.08 -0.88 -13.59
CA LEU A 207 0.33 -0.47 -14.79
C LEU A 207 -0.81 -1.46 -15.08
N VAL A 208 -1.80 -1.49 -14.18
CA VAL A 208 -2.98 -2.37 -14.22
C VAL A 208 -4.28 -1.55 -14.21
N ALA A 209 -5.38 -2.14 -14.66
CA ALA A 209 -6.64 -1.43 -14.90
C ALA A 209 -7.15 -0.64 -13.69
N HIS A 210 -7.15 -1.22 -12.49
CA HIS A 210 -7.65 -0.57 -11.28
C HIS A 210 -6.78 0.58 -10.77
N LYS A 211 -5.50 0.65 -11.17
CA LYS A 211 -4.63 1.82 -10.94
C LYS A 211 -4.82 2.93 -11.96
N ALA A 212 -5.59 2.67 -12.99
CA ALA A 212 -6.02 3.60 -14.04
C ALA A 212 -4.91 4.43 -14.70
N PRO A 213 -3.75 3.85 -15.09
CA PRO A 213 -2.69 4.62 -15.73
C PRO A 213 -3.13 5.27 -17.06
N LEU A 214 -4.13 4.68 -17.72
CA LEU A 214 -4.69 5.22 -18.96
C LEU A 214 -5.49 6.51 -18.73
N ASP A 215 -6.10 6.71 -17.56
CA ASP A 215 -6.81 7.95 -17.24
C ASP A 215 -5.81 9.11 -17.09
N ALA A 216 -4.71 8.90 -16.39
CA ALA A 216 -3.65 9.92 -16.30
C ALA A 216 -3.01 10.22 -17.66
N TRP A 217 -2.79 9.19 -18.49
CA TRP A 217 -2.29 9.37 -19.84
C TRP A 217 -3.27 10.13 -20.73
N ALA A 218 -4.55 9.81 -20.66
CA ALA A 218 -5.60 10.52 -21.40
C ALA A 218 -5.71 11.98 -20.94
N ALA A 219 -5.67 12.24 -19.63
CA ALA A 219 -5.69 13.58 -19.04
C ALA A 219 -4.46 14.41 -19.49
N TRP A 220 -3.27 13.82 -19.45
CA TRP A 220 -2.05 14.47 -19.94
C TRP A 220 -2.12 14.84 -21.41
N ARG A 221 -2.70 13.97 -22.25
CA ARG A 221 -2.95 14.26 -23.67
C ARG A 221 -3.98 15.38 -23.87
N ALA A 222 -5.08 15.33 -23.12
CA ALA A 222 -6.14 16.33 -23.16
C ALA A 222 -5.65 17.72 -22.69
N ALA A 223 -4.70 17.77 -21.76
CA ALA A 223 -4.01 18.99 -21.34
C ALA A 223 -3.02 19.55 -22.40
N GLY A 224 -2.89 18.91 -23.57
CA GLY A 224 -1.96 19.34 -24.62
C GLY A 224 -0.51 18.89 -24.44
N ARG A 225 -0.24 17.92 -23.55
CA ARG A 225 1.13 17.41 -23.25
C ARG A 225 2.10 18.54 -22.86
N PRO A 226 1.77 19.35 -21.86
CA PRO A 226 2.49 20.61 -21.58
C PRO A 226 3.93 20.40 -21.11
N LEU A 227 4.23 19.23 -20.52
CA LEU A 227 5.55 18.75 -20.09
C LEU A 227 5.63 17.24 -20.36
N PRO A 228 6.84 16.66 -20.46
CA PRO A 228 6.98 15.21 -20.60
C PRO A 228 6.29 14.44 -19.47
N LEU A 229 5.64 13.32 -19.81
CA LEU A 229 5.12 12.35 -18.85
C LEU A 229 6.13 11.21 -18.70
N GLU A 230 6.68 11.06 -17.49
CA GLU A 230 7.51 9.94 -17.08
C GLU A 230 6.65 8.88 -16.39
N VAL A 231 6.90 7.61 -16.69
CA VAL A 231 6.15 6.47 -16.16
C VAL A 231 7.11 5.55 -15.41
N ALA A 232 6.99 5.53 -14.08
CA ALA A 232 7.76 4.69 -13.17
C ALA A 232 6.93 3.48 -12.73
N GLY A 233 7.02 2.37 -13.44
CA GLY A 233 6.25 1.16 -13.15
C GLY A 233 6.27 0.18 -14.31
N ALA A 234 5.61 -0.95 -14.09
CA ALA A 234 5.46 -2.00 -15.07
C ALA A 234 4.07 -2.66 -14.96
N GLY A 235 3.61 -3.26 -16.03
CA GLY A 235 2.35 -4.00 -16.05
C GLY A 235 1.73 -4.15 -17.46
N PRO A 236 0.63 -4.88 -17.58
CA PRO A 236 0.03 -5.23 -18.86
C PRO A 236 -0.50 -4.03 -19.68
N LEU A 237 -0.62 -2.85 -19.07
CA LEU A 237 -1.06 -1.65 -19.78
C LEU A 237 0.10 -0.78 -20.30
N GLU A 238 1.35 -1.20 -20.08
CA GLU A 238 2.54 -0.42 -20.44
C GLU A 238 2.58 -0.02 -21.90
N ASP A 239 2.29 -0.97 -22.82
CA ASP A 239 2.36 -0.73 -24.26
C ASP A 239 1.24 0.17 -24.79
N ARG A 240 0.21 0.41 -23.99
CA ARG A 240 -0.89 1.33 -24.31
C ARG A 240 -0.56 2.80 -24.03
N LEU A 241 0.55 3.05 -23.32
CA LEU A 241 0.99 4.40 -22.96
C LEU A 241 1.96 4.94 -24.03
N ALA A 242 1.40 5.46 -25.12
CA ALA A 242 2.20 6.01 -26.21
C ALA A 242 2.69 7.43 -25.93
N GLY A 243 3.92 7.75 -26.37
CA GLY A 243 4.51 9.10 -26.27
C GLY A 243 5.00 9.50 -24.88
N VAL A 244 5.16 8.54 -23.95
CA VAL A 244 5.67 8.74 -22.60
C VAL A 244 7.13 8.26 -22.49
N ARG A 245 7.85 8.75 -21.49
CA ARG A 245 9.17 8.25 -21.12
C ARG A 245 9.03 7.15 -20.08
N ARG A 246 9.32 5.92 -20.47
CA ARG A 246 9.26 4.75 -19.59
C ARG A 246 10.53 4.68 -18.74
N LEU A 247 10.39 4.61 -17.44
CA LEU A 247 11.50 4.49 -16.47
C LEU A 247 11.63 3.05 -15.94
N GLY A 248 10.65 2.19 -16.23
CA GLY A 248 10.55 0.87 -15.62
C GLY A 248 10.23 0.92 -14.12
N TRP A 249 10.48 -0.19 -13.44
CA TRP A 249 10.32 -0.23 -11.99
C TRP A 249 11.51 0.42 -11.31
N LEU A 250 11.27 1.43 -10.50
CA LEU A 250 12.31 2.17 -9.77
C LEU A 250 12.44 1.63 -8.34
N ASP A 251 13.67 1.53 -7.85
CA ASP A 251 13.95 1.38 -6.43
C ASP A 251 13.70 2.70 -5.66
N PRO A 252 13.68 2.69 -4.34
CA PRO A 252 13.38 3.90 -3.57
C PRO A 252 14.33 5.09 -3.84
N PRO A 253 15.67 4.93 -4.01
CA PRO A 253 16.54 6.02 -4.42
C PRO A 253 16.18 6.62 -5.77
N ALA A 254 16.03 5.79 -6.81
CA ALA A 254 15.68 6.24 -8.16
C ALA A 254 14.27 6.87 -8.21
N LEU A 255 13.32 6.37 -7.40
CA LEU A 255 12.00 7.00 -7.27
C LEU A 255 12.11 8.40 -6.67
N ARG A 256 12.92 8.60 -5.63
CA ARG A 256 13.15 9.94 -5.06
C ARG A 256 13.76 10.91 -6.06
N GLU A 257 14.67 10.44 -6.91
CA GLU A 257 15.24 11.26 -8.00
C GLU A 257 14.17 11.62 -9.05
N ALA A 258 13.32 10.66 -9.43
CA ALA A 258 12.22 10.91 -10.35
C ALA A 258 11.21 11.92 -9.78
N LEU A 259 10.86 11.79 -8.50
CA LEU A 259 10.04 12.77 -7.79
C LEU A 259 10.69 14.15 -7.74
N ALA A 260 11.99 14.24 -7.43
CA ALA A 260 12.68 15.53 -7.32
C ALA A 260 12.63 16.38 -8.60
N ARG A 261 12.57 15.76 -9.78
CA ARG A 261 12.43 16.44 -11.08
C ARG A 261 10.99 16.58 -11.58
N ALA A 262 10.02 15.97 -10.87
CA ALA A 262 8.63 16.02 -11.30
C ALA A 262 7.96 17.36 -10.96
N ARG A 263 7.14 17.89 -11.87
CA ARG A 263 6.22 19.00 -11.65
C ARG A 263 5.11 18.58 -10.68
N ALA A 264 4.53 17.41 -10.92
CA ALA A 264 3.56 16.79 -10.05
C ALA A 264 3.57 15.27 -10.24
N LEU A 265 3.11 14.54 -9.20
CA LEU A 265 2.72 13.14 -9.31
C LEU A 265 1.27 13.06 -9.78
N LEU A 266 0.98 12.19 -10.76
CA LEU A 266 -0.37 11.84 -11.17
C LEU A 266 -0.76 10.52 -10.48
N PHE A 267 -1.84 10.55 -9.68
CA PHE A 267 -2.32 9.41 -8.89
C PHE A 267 -3.79 9.10 -9.27
N PRO A 268 -4.04 8.41 -10.40
CA PRO A 268 -5.36 8.30 -11.03
C PRO A 268 -6.20 7.13 -10.53
N ALA A 269 -5.81 6.42 -9.46
CA ALA A 269 -6.40 5.16 -9.04
C ALA A 269 -7.94 5.19 -8.96
N ARG A 270 -8.59 4.25 -9.66
CA ARG A 270 -10.05 4.05 -9.58
C ARG A 270 -10.45 3.11 -8.45
N TRP A 271 -9.55 2.18 -8.07
CA TRP A 271 -9.85 1.27 -6.97
C TRP A 271 -9.82 1.97 -5.62
N GLN A 272 -10.45 1.36 -4.64
CA GLN A 272 -10.40 1.87 -3.28
C GLN A 272 -9.00 1.65 -2.69
N GLU A 273 -8.13 2.65 -2.77
CA GLU A 273 -6.77 2.55 -2.26
C GLU A 273 -6.78 2.26 -0.76
N PRO A 274 -6.02 1.26 -0.26
CA PRO A 274 -5.87 1.07 1.18
C PRO A 274 -5.20 2.25 1.89
N PHE A 275 -4.22 2.89 1.22
CA PHE A 275 -3.53 4.08 1.69
C PHE A 275 -2.98 4.96 0.56
N GLY A 276 -2.15 4.37 -0.35
CA GLY A 276 -1.51 5.12 -1.43
C GLY A 276 -0.16 5.73 -1.06
N ILE A 277 0.78 4.93 -0.57
CA ILE A 277 2.10 5.33 -0.02
C ILE A 277 2.86 6.27 -0.97
N MET A 278 2.84 6.02 -2.29
CA MET A 278 3.55 6.85 -3.26
C MET A 278 3.09 8.32 -3.27
N GLY A 279 1.80 8.58 -3.02
CA GLY A 279 1.29 9.95 -2.88
C GLY A 279 1.87 10.65 -1.66
N LEU A 280 1.97 9.93 -0.54
CA LEU A 280 2.62 10.41 0.68
C LEU A 280 4.11 10.72 0.45
N GLU A 281 4.84 9.84 -0.24
CA GLU A 281 6.27 10.02 -0.60
C GLU A 281 6.49 11.25 -1.51
N ALA A 282 5.58 11.48 -2.45
CA ALA A 282 5.63 12.65 -3.32
C ALA A 282 5.46 13.95 -2.52
N LEU A 283 4.46 14.02 -1.65
CA LEU A 283 4.25 15.17 -0.78
C LEU A 283 5.42 15.40 0.17
N ALA A 284 5.98 14.36 0.78
CA ALA A 284 7.17 14.45 1.64
C ALA A 284 8.40 14.97 0.88
N SER A 285 8.45 14.74 -0.43
CA SER A 285 9.47 15.31 -1.34
C SER A 285 9.15 16.75 -1.81
N GLY A 286 8.03 17.33 -1.37
CA GLY A 286 7.58 18.66 -1.81
C GLY A 286 7.01 18.68 -3.23
N VAL A 287 6.55 17.54 -3.73
CA VAL A 287 5.94 17.39 -5.06
C VAL A 287 4.43 17.38 -4.91
N PRO A 288 3.69 18.29 -5.55
CA PRO A 288 2.23 18.26 -5.51
C PRO A 288 1.68 17.02 -6.18
N VAL A 289 0.50 16.59 -5.75
CA VAL A 289 -0.16 15.38 -6.27
C VAL A 289 -1.51 15.75 -6.88
N VAL A 290 -1.72 15.35 -8.14
CA VAL A 290 -3.06 15.30 -8.74
C VAL A 290 -3.62 13.92 -8.42
N VAL A 291 -4.59 13.85 -7.49
CA VAL A 291 -5.05 12.59 -6.90
C VAL A 291 -6.53 12.34 -7.16
N ALA A 292 -6.84 11.13 -7.64
CA ALA A 292 -8.22 10.64 -7.63
C ALA A 292 -8.60 10.24 -6.19
N ALA A 293 -9.67 10.87 -5.64
CA ALA A 293 -10.13 10.64 -4.28
C ALA A 293 -10.73 9.23 -4.13
N SER A 294 -9.97 8.28 -3.61
CA SER A 294 -10.40 6.87 -3.48
C SER A 294 -9.88 6.22 -2.20
N GLY A 295 -10.76 5.57 -1.45
CA GLY A 295 -10.39 4.80 -0.26
C GLY A 295 -9.56 5.59 0.75
N GLY A 296 -8.41 5.05 1.12
CA GLY A 296 -7.49 5.63 2.10
C GLY A 296 -6.63 6.79 1.61
N THR A 297 -6.76 7.25 0.36
CA THR A 297 -6.04 8.46 -0.09
C THR A 297 -6.44 9.70 0.71
N ALA A 298 -7.66 9.72 1.28
CA ALA A 298 -8.15 10.79 2.13
C ALA A 298 -7.29 11.03 3.39
N GLU A 299 -6.49 10.06 3.81
CA GLU A 299 -5.61 10.20 4.99
C GLU A 299 -4.55 11.29 4.80
N TRP A 300 -4.02 11.41 3.60
CA TRP A 300 -2.92 12.31 3.29
C TRP A 300 -3.27 13.36 2.23
N SER A 301 -4.35 13.19 1.46
CA SER A 301 -4.81 14.20 0.52
C SER A 301 -5.40 15.41 1.26
N GLY A 302 -4.90 16.56 0.93
CA GLY A 302 -5.24 17.84 1.58
C GLY A 302 -4.36 18.92 1.00
N SER A 303 -3.73 19.72 1.84
CA SER A 303 -2.70 20.67 1.38
C SER A 303 -1.64 19.93 0.57
N GLY A 304 -1.34 20.43 -0.62
CA GLY A 304 -0.40 19.78 -1.55
C GLY A 304 -1.06 18.92 -2.63
N CYS A 305 -2.39 18.77 -2.60
CA CYS A 305 -3.13 17.95 -3.57
C CYS A 305 -4.13 18.77 -4.39
N LEU A 306 -4.23 18.45 -5.67
CA LEU A 306 -5.38 18.77 -6.52
C LEU A 306 -6.24 17.51 -6.60
N VAL A 307 -7.37 17.52 -5.90
CA VAL A 307 -8.21 16.33 -5.72
C VAL A 307 -9.28 16.31 -6.81
N VAL A 308 -9.40 15.18 -7.50
CA VAL A 308 -10.40 14.95 -8.55
C VAL A 308 -11.24 13.70 -8.24
N ALA A 309 -12.39 13.54 -8.89
CA ALA A 309 -13.14 12.31 -8.79
C ALA A 309 -12.44 11.15 -9.55
N PRO A 310 -12.53 9.89 -9.08
CA PRO A 310 -12.01 8.74 -9.81
C PRO A 310 -12.62 8.65 -11.21
N GLY A 311 -11.76 8.57 -12.23
CA GLY A 311 -12.19 8.50 -13.63
C GLY A 311 -12.52 9.86 -14.28
N ASP A 312 -12.47 10.96 -13.54
CA ASP A 312 -12.66 12.31 -14.11
C ASP A 312 -11.39 12.79 -14.83
N VAL A 313 -11.27 12.34 -16.07
CA VAL A 313 -10.14 12.68 -16.96
C VAL A 313 -10.08 14.17 -17.24
N ALA A 314 -11.24 14.85 -17.34
CA ALA A 314 -11.30 16.27 -17.66
C ALA A 314 -10.79 17.14 -16.48
N ALA A 315 -11.23 16.85 -15.25
CA ALA A 315 -10.74 17.55 -14.06
C ALA A 315 -9.23 17.29 -13.86
N MET A 316 -8.75 16.06 -14.10
CA MET A 316 -7.32 15.74 -14.03
C MET A 316 -6.53 16.50 -15.11
N ALA A 317 -7.06 16.65 -16.32
CA ALA A 317 -6.43 17.42 -17.39
C ALA A 317 -6.34 18.91 -17.03
N ALA A 318 -7.38 19.47 -16.44
CA ALA A 318 -7.38 20.86 -15.95
C ALA A 318 -6.31 21.08 -14.85
N ALA A 319 -6.20 20.15 -13.89
CA ALA A 319 -5.17 20.21 -12.85
C ALA A 319 -3.74 20.07 -13.42
N ILE A 320 -3.54 19.24 -14.43
CA ILE A 320 -2.26 19.12 -15.17
C ILE A 320 -1.92 20.45 -15.86
N ALA A 321 -2.87 21.05 -16.57
CA ALA A 321 -2.68 22.32 -17.27
C ALA A 321 -2.37 23.46 -16.29
N GLU A 322 -3.07 23.53 -15.17
CA GLU A 322 -2.86 24.50 -14.10
C GLU A 322 -1.43 24.43 -13.55
N LEU A 323 -0.97 23.23 -13.12
CA LEU A 323 0.37 23.07 -12.57
C LEU A 323 1.48 23.22 -13.61
N ALA A 324 1.20 22.98 -14.88
CA ALA A 324 2.15 23.20 -15.97
C ALA A 324 2.32 24.70 -16.26
N GLY A 325 1.21 25.43 -16.29
CA GLY A 325 1.17 26.87 -16.63
C GLY A 325 1.66 27.78 -15.51
N ASP A 326 1.60 27.35 -14.25
CA ASP A 326 2.05 28.11 -13.08
C ASP A 326 3.11 27.33 -12.26
N PRO A 327 4.40 27.47 -12.60
CA PRO A 327 5.49 26.82 -11.86
C PRO A 327 5.59 27.26 -10.40
N GLU A 328 5.28 28.52 -10.09
CA GLU A 328 5.37 29.03 -8.73
C GLU A 328 4.27 28.43 -7.84
N ARG A 329 3.07 28.28 -8.39
CA ARG A 329 1.97 27.58 -7.73
C ARG A 329 2.36 26.12 -7.44
N ALA A 330 2.97 25.42 -8.39
CA ALA A 330 3.41 24.04 -8.17
C ALA A 330 4.43 23.93 -7.02
N VAL A 331 5.36 24.89 -6.89
CA VAL A 331 6.31 24.96 -5.78
C VAL A 331 5.58 25.25 -4.46
N ARG A 332 4.66 26.22 -4.45
CA ARG A 332 3.89 26.60 -3.26
C ARG A 332 3.05 25.44 -2.75
N VAL A 333 2.25 24.82 -3.63
CA VAL A 333 1.39 23.66 -3.31
C VAL A 333 2.23 22.48 -2.81
N GLY A 334 3.36 22.19 -3.45
CA GLY A 334 4.26 21.12 -3.01
C GLY A 334 4.86 21.38 -1.63
N ARG A 335 5.22 22.63 -1.31
CA ARG A 335 5.74 23.01 0.02
C ARG A 335 4.66 22.86 1.11
N GLU A 336 3.44 23.28 0.82
CA GLU A 336 2.30 23.12 1.72
C GLU A 336 2.01 21.63 1.99
N GLY A 337 2.04 20.80 0.94
CA GLY A 337 1.89 19.35 1.04
C GLY A 337 2.96 18.70 1.89
N ARG A 338 4.23 19.11 1.71
CA ARG A 338 5.33 18.61 2.55
C ARG A 338 5.11 18.98 4.02
N ALA A 339 4.76 20.21 4.33
CA ALA A 339 4.47 20.62 5.71
C ALA A 339 3.32 19.80 6.32
N HIS A 340 2.24 19.60 5.56
CA HIS A 340 1.09 18.82 5.96
C HIS A 340 1.45 17.36 6.32
N VAL A 341 2.14 16.66 5.42
CA VAL A 341 2.45 15.23 5.65
C VAL A 341 3.55 15.04 6.69
N MET A 342 4.55 15.91 6.77
CA MET A 342 5.59 15.82 7.78
C MET A 342 5.07 16.07 9.20
N ALA A 343 4.05 16.92 9.35
CA ALA A 343 3.38 17.12 10.65
C ALA A 343 2.60 15.88 11.13
N ARG A 344 2.10 15.04 10.21
CA ARG A 344 1.20 13.92 10.52
C ARG A 344 1.86 12.55 10.41
N PHE A 345 2.75 12.36 9.45
CA PHE A 345 3.30 11.06 9.02
C PHE A 345 4.83 10.99 9.14
N SER A 346 5.44 11.87 9.94
CA SER A 346 6.86 11.76 10.23
C SER A 346 7.15 10.56 11.12
N ARG A 347 8.35 10.02 11.02
CA ARG A 347 8.86 8.93 11.85
C ARG A 347 8.58 9.17 13.34
N ARG A 348 8.90 10.37 13.85
CA ARG A 348 8.66 10.76 15.25
C ARG A 348 7.19 10.64 15.70
N ARG A 349 6.23 10.74 14.77
CA ARG A 349 4.80 10.61 15.06
C ARG A 349 4.31 9.18 15.05
N ILE A 350 4.86 8.34 14.20
CA ILE A 350 4.33 7.00 13.94
C ILE A 350 5.03 5.93 14.77
N GLU A 351 6.35 6.02 14.99
CA GLU A 351 7.09 5.04 15.79
C GLU A 351 6.51 4.80 17.19
N PRO A 352 6.13 5.83 17.97
CA PRO A 352 5.52 5.60 19.29
C PRO A 352 4.21 4.79 19.23
N LEU A 353 3.49 4.83 18.10
CA LEU A 353 2.28 4.02 17.91
C LEU A 353 2.61 2.53 17.74
N LEU A 354 3.73 2.23 17.08
CA LEU A 354 4.23 0.85 16.94
C LEU A 354 4.79 0.32 18.26
N GLU A 355 5.51 1.15 19.04
CA GLU A 355 6.00 0.80 20.37
C GLU A 355 4.84 0.44 21.29
N ALA A 356 3.84 1.32 21.40
CA ALA A 356 2.64 1.08 22.23
C ALA A 356 1.85 -0.17 21.78
N LEU A 357 1.84 -0.46 20.48
CA LEU A 357 1.22 -1.67 19.93
C LEU A 357 1.91 -2.94 20.43
N TYR A 358 3.25 -2.95 20.49
CA TYR A 358 4.03 -4.11 20.90
C TYR A 358 4.09 -4.27 22.43
N ASP A 359 4.19 -3.18 23.20
CA ASP A 359 4.16 -3.22 24.66
C ASP A 359 2.85 -3.85 25.19
N GLY A 360 1.74 -3.58 24.55
CA GLY A 360 0.50 -4.24 24.85
C GLY A 360 0.43 -5.71 24.38
N ALA A 361 1.42 -6.27 23.68
CA ALA A 361 1.43 -7.61 23.09
C ALA A 361 2.18 -8.65 23.95
N GLY A 362 2.98 -8.20 24.94
CA GLY A 362 3.72 -9.03 25.88
C GLY A 362 2.88 -9.59 27.04
#